data_428414a0762adb63d9ebd7595bee4070
#
_entry.id   428414a0762adb63d9ebd7595bee4070
#
_cell.length_a   1.000
_cell.length_b   1.000
_cell.length_c   1.000
_cell.angle_alpha   90.00
_cell.angle_beta   90.00
_cell.angle_gamma   90.00
#
_symmetry.space_group_name_H-M   'P 1'
#
loop_
_entity.id
_entity.type
_entity.pdbx_description
1 polymer ?
#
loop_
_entity_poly.entity_id
_entity_poly.type
_entity_poly.pdbx_seq_one_letter_code
_entity_poly.pdbx_strand_id
1 'polypeptide(L)'
;MKILIREAVENDMTIVHKLIVELAIYEKEPNAVEIGVKELKEMGFSKTIPLFKCLVAELENTIVGAAIIYNRFSTWKGKTLHLEDLIVTEKMRNKGIGGKLFDKVILYGKKIGAQRISWNVIDWNESAIKFYESKGAGIVEGWSIVHLSDDNLKNYS
;
A
#
# COMPACT_ATOMS: atom_id res chain seq x y z
N MET A 1 -8.10 -22.51 -5.99
CA MET A 1 -8.46 -21.34 -5.13
C MET A 1 -8.69 -20.14 -6.03
N LYS A 2 -9.94 -19.64 -6.11
CA LYS A 2 -10.30 -18.50 -6.96
C LYS A 2 -10.19 -17.21 -6.12
N ILE A 3 -9.19 -16.38 -6.43
CA ILE A 3 -8.98 -15.08 -5.78
C ILE A 3 -9.51 -14.00 -6.70
N LEU A 4 -10.38 -13.15 -6.18
CA LEU A 4 -10.89 -11.96 -6.85
C LEU A 4 -10.07 -10.74 -6.37
N ILE A 5 -9.49 -9.97 -7.31
CA ILE A 5 -8.93 -8.66 -7.02
C ILE A 5 -9.91 -7.60 -7.52
N ARG A 6 -10.40 -6.78 -6.60
CA ARG A 6 -11.34 -5.70 -6.91
C ARG A 6 -10.98 -4.38 -6.19
N GLU A 7 -11.57 -3.29 -6.62
CA GLU A 7 -11.53 -2.06 -5.85
C GLU A 7 -12.29 -2.26 -4.53
N ALA A 8 -11.75 -1.67 -3.47
CA ALA A 8 -12.41 -1.65 -2.17
C ALA A 8 -13.63 -0.73 -2.20
N VAL A 9 -14.63 -1.08 -1.40
CA VAL A 9 -15.74 -0.20 -1.02
C VAL A 9 -15.54 0.29 0.42
N GLU A 10 -16.25 1.34 0.80
CA GLU A 10 -16.09 1.98 2.11
C GLU A 10 -16.19 0.99 3.29
N ASN A 11 -17.10 0.02 3.18
CA ASN A 11 -17.30 -0.99 4.24
C ASN A 11 -16.13 -1.96 4.40
N ASP A 12 -15.27 -2.11 3.39
CA ASP A 12 -14.08 -2.95 3.46
C ASP A 12 -13.02 -2.38 4.41
N MET A 13 -13.08 -1.07 4.71
CA MET A 13 -12.07 -0.38 5.51
C MET A 13 -11.92 -0.95 6.92
N THR A 14 -12.94 -1.60 7.45
CA THR A 14 -12.82 -2.32 8.73
C THR A 14 -11.82 -3.48 8.65
N ILE A 15 -11.84 -4.23 7.56
CA ILE A 15 -10.89 -5.35 7.36
C ILE A 15 -9.53 -4.83 6.89
N VAL A 16 -9.52 -3.82 6.01
CA VAL A 16 -8.29 -3.18 5.54
C VAL A 16 -7.49 -2.61 6.71
N HIS A 17 -8.15 -1.94 7.67
CA HIS A 17 -7.48 -1.44 8.88
C HIS A 17 -6.82 -2.56 9.68
N LYS A 18 -7.49 -3.71 9.85
CA LYS A 18 -6.89 -4.87 10.53
C LYS A 18 -5.64 -5.37 9.80
N LEU A 19 -5.67 -5.41 8.46
CA LEU A 19 -4.51 -5.77 7.66
C LEU A 19 -3.35 -4.77 7.83
N ILE A 20 -3.63 -3.47 7.87
CA ILE A 20 -2.62 -2.42 8.12
C ILE A 20 -1.96 -2.63 9.48
N VAL A 21 -2.74 -2.89 10.53
CA VAL A 21 -2.21 -3.18 11.86
C VAL A 21 -1.37 -4.47 11.85
N GLU A 22 -1.82 -5.52 11.14
CA GLU A 22 -1.05 -6.77 10.99
C GLU A 22 0.30 -6.52 10.29
N LEU A 23 0.33 -5.63 9.28
CA LEU A 23 1.57 -5.23 8.62
C LEU A 23 2.50 -4.49 9.58
N ALA A 24 2.01 -3.51 10.33
CA ALA A 24 2.80 -2.78 11.30
C ALA A 24 3.42 -3.69 12.36
N ILE A 25 2.67 -4.69 12.85
CA ILE A 25 3.21 -5.71 13.76
C ILE A 25 4.33 -6.52 13.09
N TYR A 26 4.13 -6.94 11.85
CA TYR A 26 5.15 -7.65 11.06
C TYR A 26 6.42 -6.82 10.89
N GLU A 27 6.26 -5.52 10.66
CA GLU A 27 7.34 -4.55 10.49
C GLU A 27 7.99 -4.11 11.82
N LYS A 28 7.59 -4.71 12.95
CA LYS A 28 8.09 -4.44 14.32
C LYS A 28 7.75 -3.05 14.85
N GLU A 29 6.68 -2.45 14.30
CA GLU A 29 6.15 -1.14 14.67
C GLU A 29 4.68 -1.24 15.14
N PRO A 30 4.37 -2.05 16.19
CA PRO A 30 2.99 -2.39 16.55
C PRO A 30 2.13 -1.19 16.99
N ASN A 31 2.76 -0.07 17.35
CA ASN A 31 2.09 1.14 17.81
C ASN A 31 2.12 2.28 16.78
N ALA A 32 2.60 2.02 15.55
CA ALA A 32 2.75 3.07 14.54
C ALA A 32 1.43 3.50 13.89
N VAL A 33 0.38 2.65 13.94
CA VAL A 33 -0.90 2.96 13.29
C VAL A 33 -1.75 3.81 14.22
N GLU A 34 -1.83 5.11 13.95
CA GLU A 34 -2.56 6.10 14.75
C GLU A 34 -3.99 6.35 14.23
N ILE A 35 -4.23 6.12 12.92
CA ILE A 35 -5.53 6.33 12.29
C ILE A 35 -6.43 5.11 12.49
N GLY A 36 -7.74 5.36 12.64
CA GLY A 36 -8.75 4.31 12.75
C GLY A 36 -9.54 4.07 11.46
N VAL A 37 -10.54 3.23 11.58
CA VAL A 37 -11.45 2.90 10.47
C VAL A 37 -12.20 4.13 9.96
N LYS A 38 -12.57 5.04 10.86
CA LYS A 38 -13.30 6.27 10.50
C LYS A 38 -12.45 7.14 9.59
N GLU A 39 -11.21 7.41 9.96
CA GLU A 39 -10.27 8.21 9.18
C GLU A 39 -9.98 7.58 7.82
N LEU A 40 -9.82 6.25 7.76
CA LEU A 40 -9.64 5.53 6.48
C LEU A 40 -10.85 5.72 5.55
N LYS A 41 -12.07 5.64 6.08
CA LYS A 41 -13.29 5.88 5.31
C LYS A 41 -13.37 7.32 4.79
N GLU A 42 -13.12 8.29 5.65
CA GLU A 42 -13.14 9.70 5.29
C GLU A 42 -12.10 10.02 4.21
N MET A 43 -10.86 9.56 4.38
CA MET A 43 -9.74 9.85 3.47
C MET A 43 -9.85 9.12 2.13
N GLY A 44 -10.36 7.89 2.14
CA GLY A 44 -10.41 7.05 0.93
C GLY A 44 -11.70 7.18 0.14
N PHE A 45 -12.81 7.61 0.79
CA PHE A 45 -14.14 7.62 0.18
C PHE A 45 -14.83 8.98 0.28
N SER A 46 -14.07 10.04 0.60
CA SER A 46 -14.58 11.42 0.58
C SER A 46 -15.19 11.77 -0.78
N LYS A 47 -16.31 12.49 -0.76
CA LYS A 47 -17.01 12.92 -1.98
C LYS A 47 -16.20 13.92 -2.81
N THR A 48 -15.22 14.60 -2.21
CA THR A 48 -14.47 15.66 -2.90
C THR A 48 -13.28 15.08 -3.68
N ILE A 49 -12.25 14.59 -3.00
CA ILE A 49 -11.05 13.99 -3.62
C ILE A 49 -10.50 12.94 -2.65
N PRO A 50 -10.63 11.64 -2.95
CA PRO A 50 -10.00 10.61 -2.15
C PRO A 50 -8.48 10.76 -2.13
N LEU A 51 -7.86 10.61 -0.96
CA LEU A 51 -6.41 10.68 -0.83
C LEU A 51 -5.72 9.42 -1.34
N PHE A 52 -6.42 8.30 -1.33
CA PHE A 52 -5.90 7.02 -1.81
C PHE A 52 -6.98 6.19 -2.52
N LYS A 53 -6.53 5.20 -3.26
CA LYS A 53 -7.34 4.10 -3.79
C LYS A 53 -6.88 2.81 -3.12
N CYS A 54 -7.81 1.92 -2.79
CA CYS A 54 -7.52 0.62 -2.24
C CYS A 54 -8.00 -0.49 -3.18
N LEU A 55 -7.14 -1.48 -3.41
CA LEU A 55 -7.49 -2.75 -4.04
C LEU A 55 -7.50 -3.83 -2.98
N VAL A 56 -8.47 -4.73 -3.02
CA VAL A 56 -8.55 -5.86 -2.08
C VAL A 56 -8.49 -7.19 -2.81
N ALA A 57 -7.87 -8.17 -2.15
CA ALA A 57 -7.91 -9.56 -2.56
C ALA A 57 -8.95 -10.29 -1.72
N GLU A 58 -9.97 -10.83 -2.40
CA GLU A 58 -11.09 -11.54 -1.79
C GLU A 58 -11.05 -13.01 -2.15
N LEU A 59 -11.17 -13.86 -1.15
CA LEU A 59 -11.29 -15.30 -1.24
C LEU A 59 -12.56 -15.72 -0.51
N GLU A 60 -13.50 -16.37 -1.22
CA GLU A 60 -14.75 -16.89 -0.61
C GLU A 60 -15.46 -15.83 0.26
N ASN A 61 -15.63 -14.62 -0.29
CA ASN A 61 -16.22 -13.45 0.38
C ASN A 61 -15.44 -12.94 1.62
N THR A 62 -14.19 -13.36 1.77
CA THR A 62 -13.31 -12.87 2.84
C THR A 62 -12.14 -12.10 2.26
N ILE A 63 -11.92 -10.87 2.71
CA ILE A 63 -10.75 -10.08 2.31
C ILE A 63 -9.53 -10.63 3.03
N VAL A 64 -8.52 -11.01 2.26
CA VAL A 64 -7.28 -11.65 2.74
C VAL A 64 -6.02 -10.85 2.39
N GLY A 65 -6.18 -9.75 1.68
CA GLY A 65 -5.07 -8.85 1.35
C GLY A 65 -5.57 -7.52 0.78
N ALA A 66 -4.70 -6.53 0.79
CA ALA A 66 -4.98 -5.19 0.28
C ALA A 66 -3.74 -4.56 -0.35
N ALA A 67 -3.95 -3.63 -1.27
CA ALA A 67 -2.94 -2.72 -1.79
C ALA A 67 -3.50 -1.30 -1.72
N ILE A 68 -2.75 -0.39 -1.07
CA ILE A 68 -3.12 1.02 -0.94
C ILE A 68 -2.21 1.84 -1.85
N ILE A 69 -2.80 2.63 -2.74
CA ILE A 69 -2.10 3.38 -3.76
C ILE A 69 -2.60 4.81 -3.84
N TYR A 70 -1.72 5.73 -4.25
CA TYR A 70 -2.09 7.11 -4.54
C TYR A 70 -1.21 7.74 -5.61
N ASN A 71 -1.75 8.77 -6.25
CA ASN A 71 -1.04 9.52 -7.26
C ASN A 71 0.06 10.40 -6.63
N ARG A 72 1.26 10.37 -7.20
CA ARG A 72 2.36 11.28 -6.86
C ARG A 72 2.76 12.06 -8.10
N PHE A 73 3.40 13.19 -7.88
CA PHE A 73 4.05 13.98 -8.90
C PHE A 73 5.58 13.93 -8.72
N SER A 74 6.29 13.67 -9.82
CA SER A 74 7.75 13.75 -9.87
C SER A 74 8.14 14.85 -10.85
N THR A 75 8.99 15.77 -10.42
CA THR A 75 9.53 16.81 -11.31
C THR A 75 10.37 16.22 -12.45
N TRP A 76 10.83 14.99 -12.34
CA TRP A 76 11.62 14.30 -13.36
C TRP A 76 10.78 13.44 -14.31
N LYS A 77 9.70 12.85 -13.80
CA LYS A 77 8.89 11.86 -14.52
C LYS A 77 7.46 12.31 -14.81
N GLY A 78 7.02 13.41 -14.20
CA GLY A 78 5.62 13.82 -14.26
C GLY A 78 4.74 12.96 -13.35
N LYS A 79 3.66 12.41 -13.90
CA LYS A 79 2.71 11.58 -13.16
C LYS A 79 3.35 10.26 -12.73
N THR A 80 3.27 9.96 -11.46
CA THR A 80 3.73 8.70 -10.87
C THR A 80 2.67 8.12 -9.93
N LEU A 81 2.77 6.82 -9.65
CA LEU A 81 1.93 6.14 -8.69
C LEU A 81 2.79 5.70 -7.51
N HIS A 82 2.30 5.86 -6.29
CA HIS A 82 2.93 5.32 -5.10
C HIS A 82 2.10 4.18 -4.53
N LEU A 83 2.76 3.06 -4.25
CA LEU A 83 2.19 1.94 -3.50
C LEU A 83 2.59 2.13 -2.03
N GLU A 84 1.62 2.56 -1.21
CA GLU A 84 1.86 2.78 0.22
C GLU A 84 2.03 1.46 0.94
N ASP A 85 1.06 0.55 0.78
CA ASP A 85 1.06 -0.76 1.42
C ASP A 85 0.69 -1.87 0.46
N LEU A 86 1.34 -3.02 0.60
CA LEU A 86 0.97 -4.29 -0.03
C LEU A 86 0.93 -5.37 1.04
N ILE A 87 -0.27 -5.80 1.39
CA ILE A 87 -0.49 -6.64 2.55
C ILE A 87 -1.23 -7.92 2.15
N VAL A 88 -0.77 -9.06 2.64
CA VAL A 88 -1.52 -10.33 2.65
C VAL A 88 -1.48 -10.87 4.07
N THR A 89 -2.65 -11.23 4.62
CA THR A 89 -2.71 -11.80 5.97
C THR A 89 -1.80 -13.03 6.06
N GLU A 90 -1.13 -13.19 7.19
CA GLU A 90 -0.07 -14.18 7.41
C GLU A 90 -0.46 -15.59 6.96
N LYS A 91 -1.66 -16.04 7.36
CA LYS A 91 -2.18 -17.38 7.02
C LYS A 91 -2.35 -17.62 5.53
N MET A 92 -2.36 -16.57 4.72
CA MET A 92 -2.59 -16.63 3.28
C MET A 92 -1.37 -16.22 2.45
N ARG A 93 -0.22 -15.94 3.09
CA ARG A 93 1.05 -15.67 2.40
C ARG A 93 1.55 -16.87 1.61
N ASN A 94 2.49 -16.65 0.71
CA ASN A 94 3.11 -17.66 -0.15
C ASN A 94 2.14 -18.44 -1.07
N LYS A 95 0.94 -17.90 -1.30
CA LYS A 95 -0.09 -18.46 -2.20
C LYS A 95 -0.30 -17.61 -3.47
N GLY A 96 0.65 -16.73 -3.79
CA GLY A 96 0.60 -15.89 -4.99
C GLY A 96 -0.37 -14.69 -4.91
N ILE A 97 -1.01 -14.45 -3.75
CA ILE A 97 -2.01 -13.37 -3.59
C ILE A 97 -1.38 -12.00 -3.72
N GLY A 98 -0.23 -11.79 -3.05
CA GLY A 98 0.53 -10.54 -3.16
C GLY A 98 0.93 -10.22 -4.59
N GLY A 99 1.35 -11.25 -5.36
CA GLY A 99 1.65 -11.11 -6.78
C GLY A 99 0.46 -10.62 -7.60
N LYS A 100 -0.72 -11.18 -7.38
CA LYS A 100 -1.95 -10.75 -8.08
C LYS A 100 -2.37 -9.33 -7.74
N LEU A 101 -2.25 -8.92 -6.47
CA LEU A 101 -2.48 -7.54 -6.04
C LEU A 101 -1.47 -6.60 -6.71
N PHE A 102 -0.20 -6.94 -6.66
CA PHE A 102 0.88 -6.16 -7.26
C PHE A 102 0.67 -6.01 -8.78
N ASP A 103 0.40 -7.10 -9.50
CA ASP A 103 0.15 -7.06 -10.94
C ASP A 103 -1.04 -6.13 -11.27
N LYS A 104 -2.07 -6.10 -10.42
CA LYS A 104 -3.21 -5.20 -10.60
C LYS A 104 -2.84 -3.73 -10.37
N VAL A 105 -1.95 -3.45 -9.41
CA VAL A 105 -1.38 -2.11 -9.18
C VAL A 105 -0.60 -1.64 -10.41
N ILE A 106 0.24 -2.50 -10.98
CA ILE A 106 1.02 -2.18 -12.18
C ILE A 106 0.09 -1.88 -13.36
N LEU A 107 -0.92 -2.72 -13.59
CA LEU A 107 -1.90 -2.50 -14.64
C LEU A 107 -2.68 -1.19 -14.46
N TYR A 108 -3.04 -0.87 -13.22
CA TYR A 108 -3.66 0.42 -12.90
C TYR A 108 -2.74 1.60 -13.21
N GLY A 109 -1.47 1.52 -12.78
CA GLY A 109 -0.46 2.54 -13.07
C GLY A 109 -0.29 2.78 -14.57
N LYS A 110 -0.23 1.70 -15.36
CA LYS A 110 -0.19 1.79 -16.83
C LYS A 110 -1.44 2.47 -17.39
N LYS A 111 -2.63 2.08 -16.93
CA LYS A 111 -3.90 2.65 -17.36
C LYS A 111 -3.99 4.16 -17.15
N ILE A 112 -3.47 4.67 -16.03
CA ILE A 112 -3.48 6.11 -15.72
C ILE A 112 -2.32 6.89 -16.34
N GLY A 113 -1.43 6.24 -17.08
CA GLY A 113 -0.26 6.86 -17.71
C GLY A 113 0.87 7.21 -16.74
N ALA A 114 0.99 6.50 -15.63
CA ALA A 114 2.09 6.71 -14.69
C ALA A 114 3.42 6.31 -15.33
N GLN A 115 4.41 7.22 -15.23
CA GLN A 115 5.76 7.02 -15.79
C GLN A 115 6.69 6.26 -14.82
N ARG A 116 6.28 6.10 -13.56
CA ARG A 116 6.97 5.34 -12.54
C ARG A 116 5.97 4.89 -11.47
N ILE A 117 6.20 3.71 -10.93
CA ILE A 117 5.54 3.23 -9.71
C ILE A 117 6.63 3.05 -8.67
N SER A 118 6.44 3.58 -7.47
CA SER A 118 7.42 3.53 -6.39
C SER A 118 6.78 3.09 -5.08
N TRP A 119 7.59 2.50 -4.23
CA TRP A 119 7.23 2.10 -2.85
C TRP A 119 8.47 2.05 -2.00
N ASN A 120 8.28 1.95 -0.69
CA ASN A 120 9.36 1.71 0.25
C ASN A 120 9.36 0.23 0.66
N VAL A 121 10.52 -0.28 0.98
CA VAL A 121 10.69 -1.63 1.54
C VAL A 121 11.69 -1.55 2.67
N ILE A 122 11.41 -2.21 3.79
CA ILE A 122 12.34 -2.30 4.91
C ILE A 122 13.55 -3.12 4.48
N ASP A 123 14.75 -2.63 4.80
CA ASP A 123 16.02 -3.20 4.34
C ASP A 123 16.27 -4.65 4.78
N TRP A 124 15.74 -5.06 5.92
CA TRP A 124 15.82 -6.44 6.40
C TRP A 124 14.78 -7.40 5.80
N ASN A 125 13.79 -6.89 5.05
CA ASN A 125 12.72 -7.73 4.47
C ASN A 125 13.18 -8.35 3.14
N GLU A 126 14.16 -9.27 3.21
CA GLU A 126 14.73 -9.93 2.04
C GLU A 126 13.68 -10.64 1.16
N SER A 127 12.63 -11.18 1.78
CA SER A 127 11.56 -11.86 1.04
C SER A 127 10.80 -10.90 0.13
N ALA A 128 10.47 -9.71 0.62
CA ALA A 128 9.82 -8.67 -0.17
C ALA A 128 10.77 -8.13 -1.24
N ILE A 129 12.04 -7.88 -0.90
CA ILE A 129 13.04 -7.40 -1.84
C ILE A 129 13.18 -8.37 -3.02
N LYS A 130 13.39 -9.66 -2.76
CA LYS A 130 13.48 -10.70 -3.81
C LYS A 130 12.20 -10.78 -4.66
N PHE A 131 11.03 -10.64 -4.02
CA PHE A 131 9.77 -10.60 -4.74
C PHE A 131 9.72 -9.42 -5.73
N TYR A 132 10.07 -8.21 -5.29
CA TYR A 132 10.06 -7.03 -6.15
C TYR A 132 11.12 -7.09 -7.26
N GLU A 133 12.31 -7.57 -6.97
CA GLU A 133 13.36 -7.80 -7.97
C GLU A 133 12.91 -8.79 -9.04
N SER A 134 12.21 -9.86 -8.65
CA SER A 134 11.64 -10.85 -9.59
C SER A 134 10.59 -10.24 -10.53
N LYS A 135 10.01 -9.09 -10.15
CA LYS A 135 9.08 -8.30 -10.96
C LYS A 135 9.76 -7.23 -11.82
N GLY A 136 11.08 -7.15 -11.79
CA GLY A 136 11.88 -6.19 -12.55
C GLY A 136 12.04 -4.83 -11.86
N ALA A 137 11.70 -4.72 -10.57
CA ALA A 137 11.97 -3.52 -9.79
C ALA A 137 13.41 -3.52 -9.27
N GLY A 138 13.98 -2.32 -9.09
CA GLY A 138 15.31 -2.12 -8.51
C GLY A 138 15.28 -1.20 -7.30
N ILE A 139 16.14 -1.47 -6.33
CA ILE A 139 16.34 -0.60 -5.17
C ILE A 139 17.13 0.62 -5.61
N VAL A 140 16.70 1.81 -5.19
CA VAL A 140 17.41 3.07 -5.43
C VAL A 140 18.28 3.37 -4.22
N GLU A 141 19.58 3.17 -4.36
CA GLU A 141 20.56 3.46 -3.31
C GLU A 141 20.87 4.95 -3.20
N GLY A 142 21.39 5.37 -2.05
CA GLY A 142 21.86 6.73 -1.82
C GLY A 142 20.78 7.75 -1.44
N TRP A 143 19.54 7.30 -1.23
CA TRP A 143 18.42 8.13 -0.77
C TRP A 143 17.95 7.66 0.60
N SER A 144 17.61 8.62 1.46
CA SER A 144 17.02 8.36 2.77
C SER A 144 15.64 8.97 2.86
N ILE A 145 14.75 8.29 3.59
CA ILE A 145 13.46 8.86 3.96
C ILE A 145 13.67 9.82 5.11
N VAL A 146 13.10 11.03 5.00
CA VAL A 146 13.19 12.05 6.05
C VAL A 146 11.78 12.45 6.44
N HIS A 147 11.49 12.41 7.72
CA HIS A 147 10.21 12.81 8.29
C HIS A 147 10.37 14.02 9.22
N LEU A 148 9.44 14.95 9.13
CA LEU A 148 9.16 15.95 10.15
C LEU A 148 7.71 15.69 10.58
N SER A 149 7.51 15.14 11.77
CA SER A 149 6.20 14.64 12.22
C SER A 149 5.92 15.03 13.67
N ASP A 150 4.74 14.72 14.13
CA ASP A 150 4.28 14.85 15.51
C ASP A 150 4.48 16.27 16.07
N ASP A 151 5.02 16.37 17.27
CA ASP A 151 5.25 17.65 17.93
C ASP A 151 6.25 18.55 17.18
N ASN A 152 7.23 17.98 16.49
CA ASN A 152 8.17 18.75 15.68
C ASN A 152 7.48 19.45 14.51
N LEU A 153 6.54 18.78 13.84
CA LEU A 153 5.74 19.41 12.79
C LEU A 153 4.75 20.41 13.37
N LYS A 154 4.06 20.02 14.44
CA LYS A 154 3.01 20.82 15.07
C LYS A 154 3.51 22.14 15.66
N ASN A 155 4.73 22.15 16.20
CA ASN A 155 5.36 23.29 16.85
C ASN A 155 6.39 24.01 15.96
N TYR A 156 6.46 23.64 14.67
CA TYR A 156 7.38 24.28 13.74
C TYR A 156 7.01 25.75 13.53
N SER A 157 7.96 26.65 13.72
CA SER A 157 7.78 28.11 13.61
C SER A 157 8.69 28.70 12.52
#